data_821228ca6369ea7c47fc101d8e14c306
#
_entry.id   821228ca6369ea7c47fc101d8e14c306
#
_cell.length_a   1.000
_cell.length_b   1.000
_cell.length_c   1.000
_cell.angle_alpha   90.00
_cell.angle_beta   90.00
_cell.angle_gamma   90.00
#
_symmetry.space_group_name_H-M   'P 1'
#
loop_
_entity.id
_entity.type
_entity.pdbx_description
1 polymer ?
#
loop_
_entity_poly.entity_id
_entity_poly.type
_entity_poly.pdbx_seq_one_letter_code
_entity_poly.pdbx_strand_id
1 'polypeptide(L)'
;MIIGVDYTAAAWQGAGIGRYTRELIAATVPRDRSLRYVLFYAAGGLPPNGRYLRDLSALCAANPHVRARPIPLSPRLLTILWQRLRLPIPVEALIGKIDILHAPDFVLPPTRARALLTVHDLTFMVRPETADAGLRRYLMSAVPRSLRRADLVLVDSLATGADVSRQLGVGQERVRLLYPGVNPRFRPLPATECEPLRAQLGLPKSFLLFVGTLEPRKNLVRLIAAFAQLTAGGAYPDLHLVIAGRRGWLYEEIFAAVERLGLAERVRFLDFVDDAHLPGVYNLANAFVYPSLYEGFGLPVLEALACGTPVVTASVSSLPEVVGDAAVLVDPLDQAAIASGIARALGEHERLRAAGPSQAQRFSWDSAAAGLIDIYRTLASPRA
;
A
#
# COMPACT_ATOMS: atom_id res chain seq x y z
N MET A 1 28.62 -7.32 2.52
CA MET A 1 27.69 -7.40 1.40
C MET A 1 27.07 -6.03 1.16
N ILE A 2 26.94 -5.61 -0.11
CA ILE A 2 26.41 -4.30 -0.50
C ILE A 2 25.06 -4.50 -1.20
N ILE A 3 24.00 -3.93 -0.63
CA ILE A 3 22.63 -3.98 -1.14
C ILE A 3 22.31 -2.66 -1.84
N GLY A 4 22.05 -2.70 -3.14
CA GLY A 4 21.46 -1.58 -3.89
C GLY A 4 19.93 -1.66 -3.80
N VAL A 5 19.28 -0.59 -3.38
CA VAL A 5 17.81 -0.51 -3.32
C VAL A 5 17.34 0.62 -4.24
N ASP A 6 16.41 0.31 -5.13
CA ASP A 6 15.72 1.36 -5.90
C ASP A 6 14.74 2.11 -4.96
N TYR A 7 15.17 3.28 -4.53
CA TYR A 7 14.43 4.13 -3.60
C TYR A 7 13.56 5.17 -4.33
N THR A 8 13.41 5.05 -5.66
CA THR A 8 12.71 6.05 -6.49
C THR A 8 11.26 6.23 -6.04
N ALA A 9 10.48 5.15 -5.89
CA ALA A 9 9.10 5.25 -5.41
C ALA A 9 9.03 5.91 -4.02
N ALA A 10 9.96 5.57 -3.12
CA ALA A 10 10.05 6.14 -1.78
C ALA A 10 10.34 7.65 -1.77
N ALA A 11 11.11 8.14 -2.74
CA ALA A 11 11.45 9.56 -2.86
C ALA A 11 10.32 10.39 -3.50
N TRP A 12 9.49 9.78 -4.36
CA TRP A 12 8.48 10.48 -5.16
C TRP A 12 7.04 10.35 -4.66
N GLN A 13 6.69 9.22 -4.03
CA GLN A 13 5.29 8.88 -3.72
C GLN A 13 5.00 8.97 -2.22
N GLY A 14 3.89 9.62 -1.86
CA GLY A 14 3.47 9.77 -0.47
C GLY A 14 2.79 8.55 0.12
N ALA A 15 2.11 7.75 -0.71
CA ALA A 15 1.31 6.60 -0.31
C ALA A 15 1.71 5.33 -1.10
N GLY A 16 1.08 4.22 -0.80
CA GLY A 16 1.28 2.95 -1.50
C GLY A 16 2.73 2.48 -1.44
N ILE A 17 3.29 2.15 -2.62
CA ILE A 17 4.63 1.57 -2.78
C ILE A 17 5.72 2.45 -2.16
N GLY A 18 5.62 3.77 -2.35
CA GLY A 18 6.60 4.71 -1.77
C GLY A 18 6.64 4.64 -0.25
N ARG A 19 5.48 4.54 0.40
CA ARG A 19 5.36 4.38 1.85
C ARG A 19 5.88 3.01 2.31
N TYR A 20 5.46 1.94 1.64
CA TYR A 20 5.98 0.59 1.89
C TYR A 20 7.51 0.56 1.87
N THR A 21 8.12 1.10 0.81
CA THR A 21 9.58 1.10 0.66
C THR A 21 10.26 1.90 1.78
N ARG A 22 9.74 3.08 2.15
CA ARG A 22 10.29 3.89 3.25
C ARG A 22 10.25 3.15 4.58
N GLU A 23 9.10 2.62 4.95
CA GLU A 23 8.89 1.93 6.23
C GLU A 23 9.76 0.66 6.31
N LEU A 24 9.76 -0.17 5.26
CA LEU A 24 10.54 -1.39 5.22
C LEU A 24 12.04 -1.11 5.34
N ILE A 25 12.57 -0.16 4.57
CA ILE A 25 14.00 0.16 4.58
C ILE A 25 14.39 0.85 5.89
N ALA A 26 13.57 1.75 6.42
CA ALA A 26 13.82 2.38 7.72
C ALA A 26 13.87 1.37 8.86
N ALA A 27 13.03 0.33 8.82
CA ALA A 27 13.04 -0.75 9.80
C ALA A 27 14.23 -1.72 9.60
N THR A 28 14.66 -1.95 8.35
CA THR A 28 15.70 -2.94 8.01
C THR A 28 17.11 -2.45 8.31
N VAL A 29 17.41 -1.22 7.90
CA VAL A 29 18.76 -0.65 7.94
C VAL A 29 19.41 -0.68 9.34
N PRO A 30 18.73 -0.31 10.45
CA PRO A 30 19.37 -0.28 11.77
C PRO A 30 19.66 -1.67 12.35
N ARG A 31 19.01 -2.72 11.83
CA ARG A 31 19.05 -4.08 12.41
C ARG A 31 20.32 -4.85 12.11
N ASP A 32 20.94 -4.61 10.96
CA ASP A 32 22.16 -5.32 10.59
C ASP A 32 23.21 -4.36 9.99
N ARG A 33 24.15 -3.94 10.84
CA ARG A 33 25.25 -3.06 10.46
C ARG A 33 26.35 -3.74 9.65
N SER A 34 26.31 -5.06 9.49
CA SER A 34 27.25 -5.79 8.62
C SER A 34 26.91 -5.62 7.13
N LEU A 35 25.66 -5.27 6.83
CA LEU A 35 25.19 -4.94 5.48
C LEU A 35 25.44 -3.45 5.19
N ARG A 36 25.86 -3.17 3.97
CA ARG A 36 25.97 -1.80 3.44
C ARG A 36 24.85 -1.55 2.47
N TYR A 37 24.24 -0.38 2.51
CA TYR A 37 23.12 -0.03 1.65
C TYR A 37 23.45 1.15 0.73
N VAL A 38 23.09 1.03 -0.54
CA VAL A 38 23.11 2.09 -1.54
C VAL A 38 21.66 2.35 -1.95
N LEU A 39 21.04 3.39 -1.39
CA LEU A 39 19.66 3.78 -1.70
C LEU A 39 19.72 4.75 -2.88
N PHE A 40 19.45 4.26 -4.09
CA PHE A 40 19.50 5.09 -5.28
C PHE A 40 18.10 5.52 -5.73
N TYR A 41 17.98 6.69 -6.30
CA TYR A 41 16.71 7.23 -6.75
C TYR A 41 16.86 8.19 -7.92
N ALA A 42 15.84 8.24 -8.78
CA ALA A 42 15.74 9.23 -9.85
C ALA A 42 15.52 10.62 -9.25
N ALA A 43 16.48 11.52 -9.43
CA ALA A 43 16.47 12.87 -8.83
C ALA A 43 15.99 13.96 -9.81
N GLY A 44 15.97 13.68 -11.10
CA GLY A 44 15.60 14.68 -12.11
C GLY A 44 14.14 15.13 -11.97
N GLY A 45 13.94 16.41 -11.59
CA GLY A 45 12.63 17.00 -11.34
C GLY A 45 12.10 16.84 -9.89
N LEU A 46 12.87 16.22 -9.01
CA LEU A 46 12.49 16.10 -7.60
C LEU A 46 12.89 17.37 -6.83
N PRO A 47 11.99 17.97 -6.04
CA PRO A 47 12.36 19.11 -5.20
C PRO A 47 13.46 18.75 -4.20
N PRO A 48 14.59 19.47 -4.13
CA PRO A 48 15.73 19.09 -3.29
C PRO A 48 15.42 19.06 -1.79
N ASN A 49 14.44 19.84 -1.35
CA ASN A 49 14.01 19.94 0.05
C ASN A 49 12.69 19.20 0.32
N GLY A 50 12.32 18.23 -0.52
CA GLY A 50 11.12 17.44 -0.33
C GLY A 50 11.15 16.66 0.98
N ARG A 51 9.98 16.47 1.62
CA ARG A 51 9.83 15.75 2.90
C ARG A 51 10.57 14.41 2.87
N TYR A 52 10.35 13.61 1.85
CA TYR A 52 10.92 12.25 1.77
C TYR A 52 12.44 12.22 1.56
N LEU A 53 13.02 13.28 0.98
CA LEU A 53 14.47 13.43 0.90
C LEU A 53 15.07 13.85 2.24
N ARG A 54 14.37 14.63 3.06
CA ARG A 54 14.78 14.92 4.45
C ARG A 54 14.79 13.65 5.28
N ASP A 55 13.74 12.81 5.17
CA ASP A 55 13.66 11.53 5.86
C ASP A 55 14.81 10.58 5.43
N LEU A 56 15.11 10.51 4.13
CA LEU A 56 16.25 9.76 3.60
C LEU A 56 17.58 10.28 4.15
N SER A 57 17.75 11.60 4.19
CA SER A 57 18.97 12.22 4.72
C SER A 57 19.16 11.93 6.21
N ALA A 58 18.08 11.98 6.99
CA ALA A 58 18.09 11.61 8.41
C ALA A 58 18.42 10.12 8.61
N LEU A 59 17.87 9.24 7.79
CA LEU A 59 18.18 7.80 7.80
C LEU A 59 19.68 7.56 7.53
N CYS A 60 20.25 8.21 6.52
CA CYS A 60 21.67 8.10 6.19
C CYS A 60 22.56 8.67 7.30
N ALA A 61 22.20 9.80 7.91
CA ALA A 61 22.95 10.41 8.99
C ALA A 61 23.01 9.52 10.25
N ALA A 62 21.90 8.86 10.56
CA ALA A 62 21.80 7.92 11.69
C ALA A 62 22.52 6.57 11.43
N ASN A 63 22.82 6.23 10.16
CA ASN A 63 23.33 4.92 9.76
C ASN A 63 24.53 5.05 8.80
N PRO A 64 25.78 5.11 9.30
CA PRO A 64 26.99 5.35 8.48
C PRO A 64 27.24 4.29 7.37
N HIS A 65 26.63 3.12 7.46
CA HIS A 65 26.69 2.06 6.45
C HIS A 65 25.68 2.21 5.32
N VAL A 66 24.90 3.32 5.32
CA VAL A 66 23.89 3.65 4.28
C VAL A 66 24.34 4.87 3.50
N ARG A 67 24.19 4.81 2.18
CA ARG A 67 24.49 5.94 1.29
C ARG A 67 23.32 6.19 0.35
N ALA A 68 22.89 7.44 0.24
CA ALA A 68 21.97 7.88 -0.82
C ALA A 68 22.75 8.14 -2.13
N ARG A 69 22.19 7.73 -3.25
CA ARG A 69 22.76 7.95 -4.59
C ARG A 69 21.70 8.53 -5.54
N PRO A 70 21.65 9.87 -5.69
CA PRO A 70 20.79 10.49 -6.67
C PRO A 70 21.30 10.19 -8.09
N ILE A 71 20.39 9.75 -8.95
CA ILE A 71 20.62 9.66 -10.41
C ILE A 71 20.01 10.92 -11.03
N PRO A 72 20.78 11.78 -11.77
CA PRO A 72 20.30 13.07 -12.26
C PRO A 72 19.36 12.95 -13.47
N LEU A 73 18.55 11.91 -13.50
CA LEU A 73 17.53 11.61 -14.51
C LEU A 73 16.17 11.51 -13.85
N SER A 74 15.12 11.88 -14.58
CA SER A 74 13.74 11.70 -14.10
C SER A 74 13.33 10.22 -14.15
N PRO A 75 12.32 9.78 -13.34
CA PRO A 75 11.77 8.42 -13.41
C PRO A 75 11.32 8.06 -14.84
N ARG A 76 10.72 9.03 -15.56
CA ARG A 76 10.28 8.83 -16.94
C ARG A 76 11.43 8.53 -17.89
N LEU A 77 12.56 9.25 -17.75
CA LEU A 77 13.75 9.01 -18.59
C LEU A 77 14.37 7.65 -18.30
N LEU A 78 14.50 7.26 -17.03
CA LEU A 78 14.99 5.92 -16.67
C LEU A 78 14.08 4.82 -17.22
N THR A 79 12.76 5.00 -17.15
CA THR A 79 11.80 4.08 -17.77
C THR A 79 11.99 4.00 -19.30
N ILE A 80 12.20 5.12 -19.97
CA ILE A 80 12.47 5.11 -21.41
C ILE A 80 13.77 4.35 -21.73
N LEU A 81 14.86 4.67 -21.04
CA LEU A 81 16.16 4.06 -21.29
C LEU A 81 16.15 2.55 -21.04
N TRP A 82 15.68 2.13 -19.86
CA TRP A 82 15.78 0.74 -19.41
C TRP A 82 14.63 -0.15 -19.88
N GLN A 83 13.42 0.40 -19.98
CA GLN A 83 12.24 -0.42 -20.25
C GLN A 83 11.73 -0.32 -21.68
N ARG A 84 11.80 0.87 -22.32
CA ARG A 84 11.35 1.06 -23.70
C ARG A 84 12.48 0.80 -24.70
N LEU A 85 13.59 1.51 -24.58
CA LEU A 85 14.78 1.35 -25.44
C LEU A 85 15.60 0.11 -25.08
N ARG A 86 15.41 -0.45 -23.90
CA ARG A 86 16.07 -1.66 -23.40
C ARG A 86 17.59 -1.57 -23.42
N LEU A 87 18.12 -0.39 -23.13
CA LEU A 87 19.56 -0.21 -23.09
C LEU A 87 20.17 -1.08 -21.99
N PRO A 88 21.20 -1.88 -22.30
CA PRO A 88 21.81 -2.81 -21.34
C PRO A 88 22.79 -2.12 -20.39
N ILE A 89 22.50 -0.88 -20.00
CA ILE A 89 23.32 -0.11 -19.07
C ILE A 89 22.96 -0.57 -17.65
N PRO A 90 23.83 -1.33 -16.98
CA PRO A 90 23.53 -1.83 -15.64
C PRO A 90 23.53 -0.67 -14.64
N VAL A 91 22.68 -0.78 -13.63
CA VAL A 91 22.53 0.25 -12.59
C VAL A 91 23.85 0.52 -11.88
N GLU A 92 24.73 -0.48 -11.77
CA GLU A 92 26.07 -0.38 -11.18
C GLU A 92 26.96 0.65 -11.89
N ALA A 93 26.72 0.92 -13.16
CA ALA A 93 27.43 1.99 -13.89
C ALA A 93 27.10 3.40 -13.34
N LEU A 94 25.95 3.56 -12.68
CA LEU A 94 25.48 4.81 -12.11
C LEU A 94 25.72 4.92 -10.61
N ILE A 95 25.63 3.79 -9.88
CA ILE A 95 25.67 3.79 -8.41
C ILE A 95 26.91 3.12 -7.81
N GLY A 96 27.73 2.48 -8.62
CA GLY A 96 28.88 1.69 -8.21
C GLY A 96 28.53 0.21 -7.91
N LYS A 97 29.52 -0.55 -7.49
CA LYS A 97 29.39 -2.01 -7.24
C LYS A 97 28.38 -2.29 -6.14
N ILE A 98 27.49 -3.24 -6.40
CA ILE A 98 26.55 -3.86 -5.46
C ILE A 98 26.60 -5.38 -5.60
N ASP A 99 26.24 -6.11 -4.57
CA ASP A 99 26.17 -7.57 -4.58
C ASP A 99 24.73 -8.05 -4.83
N ILE A 100 23.74 -7.29 -4.33
CA ILE A 100 22.32 -7.54 -4.53
C ILE A 100 21.64 -6.23 -4.96
N LEU A 101 20.75 -6.32 -5.94
CA LEU A 101 19.80 -5.29 -6.30
C LEU A 101 18.42 -5.67 -5.78
N HIS A 102 17.83 -4.84 -4.95
CA HIS A 102 16.41 -4.90 -4.57
C HIS A 102 15.62 -3.83 -5.31
N ALA A 103 14.70 -4.24 -6.15
CA ALA A 103 13.76 -3.37 -6.85
C ALA A 103 12.36 -3.54 -6.22
N PRO A 104 11.92 -2.61 -5.34
CA PRO A 104 10.68 -2.74 -4.58
C PRO A 104 9.44 -2.22 -5.33
N ASP A 105 9.49 -2.06 -6.66
CA ASP A 105 8.39 -1.51 -7.46
C ASP A 105 8.29 -2.19 -8.84
N PHE A 106 7.73 -3.40 -8.88
CA PHE A 106 7.34 -4.17 -10.08
C PHE A 106 8.40 -4.36 -11.17
N VAL A 107 9.35 -3.45 -11.33
CA VAL A 107 10.21 -3.37 -12.50
C VAL A 107 11.68 -3.38 -12.10
N LEU A 108 12.43 -4.31 -12.72
CA LEU A 108 13.86 -4.47 -12.47
C LEU A 108 14.68 -3.70 -13.50
N PRO A 109 15.53 -2.75 -13.10
CA PRO A 109 16.54 -2.16 -14.00
C PRO A 109 17.57 -3.22 -14.44
N PRO A 110 18.36 -2.99 -15.50
CA PRO A 110 19.49 -3.84 -15.82
C PRO A 110 20.49 -3.90 -14.67
N THR A 111 20.94 -5.10 -14.32
CA THR A 111 21.93 -5.32 -13.25
C THR A 111 22.79 -6.54 -13.55
N ARG A 112 23.99 -6.58 -13.01
CA ARG A 112 24.88 -7.75 -12.95
C ARG A 112 24.84 -8.43 -11.58
N ALA A 113 24.29 -7.74 -10.58
CA ALA A 113 24.10 -8.25 -9.23
C ALA A 113 22.95 -9.28 -9.16
N ARG A 114 22.89 -10.04 -8.09
CA ARG A 114 21.71 -10.84 -7.76
C ARG A 114 20.50 -9.93 -7.58
N ALA A 115 19.34 -10.35 -8.07
CA ALA A 115 18.18 -9.49 -8.16
C ALA A 115 17.00 -10.00 -7.33
N LEU A 116 16.52 -9.14 -6.41
CA LEU A 116 15.27 -9.28 -5.68
C LEU A 116 14.26 -8.27 -6.26
N LEU A 117 13.12 -8.77 -6.71
CA LEU A 117 12.04 -7.95 -7.25
C LEU A 117 10.82 -8.06 -6.35
N THR A 118 10.23 -6.94 -5.90
CA THR A 118 8.93 -6.96 -5.22
C THR A 118 7.79 -6.77 -6.23
N VAL A 119 6.79 -7.64 -6.12
CA VAL A 119 5.53 -7.56 -6.86
C VAL A 119 4.41 -7.41 -5.83
N HIS A 120 3.84 -6.20 -5.77
CA HIS A 120 2.82 -5.88 -4.78
C HIS A 120 1.45 -6.48 -5.11
N ASP A 121 1.07 -6.44 -6.38
CA ASP A 121 -0.18 -7.00 -6.88
C ASP A 121 -0.09 -7.31 -8.39
N LEU A 122 -1.12 -7.93 -8.93
CA LEU A 122 -1.31 -8.13 -10.36
C LEU A 122 -2.66 -7.57 -10.84
N THR A 123 -3.12 -6.46 -10.24
CA THR A 123 -4.39 -5.80 -10.61
C THR A 123 -4.51 -5.58 -12.11
N PHE A 124 -3.43 -5.14 -12.76
CA PHE A 124 -3.39 -4.86 -14.22
C PHE A 124 -3.63 -6.12 -15.10
N MET A 125 -3.55 -7.32 -14.52
CA MET A 125 -3.87 -8.60 -15.17
C MET A 125 -5.19 -9.18 -14.69
N VAL A 126 -5.44 -9.16 -13.38
CA VAL A 126 -6.59 -9.81 -12.73
C VAL A 126 -7.86 -8.97 -12.85
N ARG A 127 -7.73 -7.64 -12.82
CA ARG A 127 -8.83 -6.67 -12.94
C ARG A 127 -8.49 -5.59 -13.97
N PRO A 128 -8.23 -5.97 -15.23
CA PRO A 128 -7.72 -5.06 -16.25
C PRO A 128 -8.65 -3.87 -16.54
N GLU A 129 -9.94 -4.04 -16.29
CA GLU A 129 -10.98 -3.00 -16.46
C GLU A 129 -10.84 -1.85 -15.44
N THR A 130 -10.15 -2.08 -14.33
CA THR A 130 -9.95 -1.08 -13.29
C THR A 130 -8.65 -0.30 -13.44
N ALA A 131 -7.77 -0.70 -14.35
CA ALA A 131 -6.45 -0.12 -14.52
C ALA A 131 -6.43 0.96 -15.62
N ASP A 132 -5.58 1.98 -15.43
CA ASP A 132 -5.25 2.91 -16.53
C ASP A 132 -4.66 2.14 -17.73
N ALA A 133 -5.16 2.41 -18.92
CA ALA A 133 -4.78 1.67 -20.12
C ALA A 133 -3.29 1.80 -20.49
N GLY A 134 -2.70 2.97 -20.24
CA GLY A 134 -1.27 3.23 -20.51
C GLY A 134 -0.38 2.49 -19.52
N LEU A 135 -0.70 2.60 -18.23
CA LEU A 135 -0.01 1.90 -17.15
C LEU A 135 -0.13 0.38 -17.32
N ARG A 136 -1.32 -0.13 -17.62
CA ARG A 136 -1.56 -1.55 -17.89
C ARG A 136 -0.68 -2.07 -19.01
N ARG A 137 -0.68 -1.39 -20.17
CA ARG A 137 0.17 -1.77 -21.32
C ARG A 137 1.65 -1.82 -20.96
N TYR A 138 2.10 -0.87 -20.18
CA TYR A 138 3.48 -0.83 -19.69
C TYR A 138 3.78 -2.02 -18.78
N LEU A 139 2.98 -2.27 -17.74
CA LEU A 139 3.20 -3.33 -16.76
C LEU A 139 3.08 -4.72 -17.39
N MET A 140 2.13 -4.95 -18.30
CA MET A 140 2.00 -6.20 -19.07
C MET A 140 3.26 -6.58 -19.84
N SER A 141 4.06 -5.59 -20.22
CA SER A 141 5.34 -5.81 -20.90
C SER A 141 6.53 -5.86 -19.95
N ALA A 142 6.58 -4.98 -18.95
CA ALA A 142 7.75 -4.78 -18.09
C ALA A 142 7.86 -5.83 -16.97
N VAL A 143 6.74 -6.19 -16.34
CA VAL A 143 6.71 -7.12 -15.20
C VAL A 143 7.16 -8.53 -15.59
N PRO A 144 6.62 -9.19 -16.65
CA PRO A 144 7.09 -10.52 -17.03
C PRO A 144 8.58 -10.57 -17.41
N ARG A 145 9.11 -9.49 -17.98
CA ARG A 145 10.55 -9.38 -18.29
C ARG A 145 11.40 -9.24 -17.04
N SER A 146 10.94 -8.46 -16.07
CA SER A 146 11.61 -8.26 -14.80
C SER A 146 11.66 -9.57 -14.00
N LEU A 147 10.55 -10.30 -13.94
CA LEU A 147 10.46 -11.61 -13.28
C LEU A 147 11.40 -12.67 -13.86
N ARG A 148 11.60 -12.68 -15.19
CA ARG A 148 12.57 -13.61 -15.80
C ARG A 148 14.02 -13.33 -15.39
N ARG A 149 14.33 -12.09 -15.02
CA ARG A 149 15.66 -11.62 -14.64
C ARG A 149 15.91 -11.64 -13.13
N ALA A 150 14.83 -11.63 -12.33
CA ALA A 150 14.93 -11.69 -10.88
C ALA A 150 15.36 -13.08 -10.42
N ASP A 151 16.26 -13.17 -9.46
CA ASP A 151 16.62 -14.43 -8.81
C ASP A 151 15.51 -14.85 -7.82
N LEU A 152 15.00 -13.89 -7.04
CA LEU A 152 13.85 -14.07 -6.13
C LEU A 152 12.79 -12.98 -6.36
N VAL A 153 11.55 -13.36 -6.10
CA VAL A 153 10.38 -12.49 -6.18
C VAL A 153 9.77 -12.35 -4.80
N LEU A 154 9.72 -11.14 -4.29
CA LEU A 154 9.07 -10.81 -3.03
C LEU A 154 7.60 -10.46 -3.28
N VAL A 155 6.72 -10.96 -2.45
CA VAL A 155 5.28 -10.67 -2.51
C VAL A 155 4.75 -10.31 -1.13
N ASP A 156 3.74 -9.42 -1.11
CA ASP A 156 3.19 -8.87 0.14
C ASP A 156 2.12 -9.78 0.76
N SER A 157 1.62 -10.77 0.01
CA SER A 157 0.54 -11.66 0.45
C SER A 157 0.61 -13.03 -0.22
N LEU A 158 -0.01 -14.03 0.40
CA LEU A 158 -0.20 -15.36 -0.20
C LEU A 158 -1.02 -15.27 -1.48
N ALA A 159 -2.03 -14.40 -1.51
CA ALA A 159 -2.85 -14.18 -2.68
C ALA A 159 -2.03 -13.66 -3.87
N THR A 160 -1.17 -12.65 -3.65
CA THR A 160 -0.24 -12.16 -4.69
C THR A 160 0.75 -13.23 -5.13
N GLY A 161 1.28 -14.03 -4.20
CA GLY A 161 2.18 -15.15 -4.52
C GLY A 161 1.52 -16.19 -5.41
N ALA A 162 0.28 -16.56 -5.10
CA ALA A 162 -0.51 -17.48 -5.94
C ALA A 162 -0.77 -16.91 -7.33
N ASP A 163 -1.09 -15.61 -7.42
CA ASP A 163 -1.32 -14.95 -8.72
C ASP A 163 -0.03 -14.85 -9.54
N VAL A 164 1.12 -14.53 -8.95
CA VAL A 164 2.42 -14.51 -9.62
C VAL A 164 2.77 -15.88 -10.20
N SER A 165 2.54 -16.94 -9.43
CA SER A 165 2.80 -18.31 -9.91
C SER A 165 1.83 -18.72 -11.00
N ARG A 166 0.52 -18.44 -10.83
CA ARG A 166 -0.53 -18.86 -11.77
C ARG A 166 -0.53 -18.07 -13.08
N GLN A 167 -0.37 -16.73 -13.01
CA GLN A 167 -0.49 -15.85 -14.16
C GLN A 167 0.82 -15.69 -14.94
N LEU A 168 1.96 -15.82 -14.26
CA LEU A 168 3.28 -15.49 -14.81
C LEU A 168 4.26 -16.67 -14.78
N GLY A 169 3.81 -17.85 -14.31
CA GLY A 169 4.59 -19.10 -14.34
C GLY A 169 5.86 -19.06 -13.46
N VAL A 170 5.89 -18.21 -12.43
CA VAL A 170 7.04 -18.16 -11.51
C VAL A 170 6.97 -19.34 -10.56
N GLY A 171 8.03 -20.14 -10.51
CA GLY A 171 8.13 -21.27 -9.59
C GLY A 171 8.08 -20.83 -8.12
N GLN A 172 7.42 -21.62 -7.28
CA GLN A 172 7.23 -21.29 -5.86
C GLN A 172 8.57 -21.19 -5.10
N GLU A 173 9.59 -21.91 -5.54
CA GLU A 173 10.95 -21.85 -5.00
C GLU A 173 11.61 -20.48 -5.15
N ARG A 174 11.11 -19.64 -6.07
CA ARG A 174 11.58 -18.27 -6.29
C ARG A 174 10.71 -17.23 -5.59
N VAL A 175 9.53 -17.57 -5.14
CA VAL A 175 8.61 -16.64 -4.46
C VAL A 175 8.92 -16.61 -2.96
N ARG A 176 9.00 -15.42 -2.40
CA ARG A 176 9.18 -15.19 -0.96
C ARG A 176 8.08 -14.25 -0.47
N LEU A 177 7.34 -14.75 0.51
CA LEU A 177 6.32 -13.95 1.20
C LEU A 177 7.00 -13.05 2.24
N LEU A 178 6.65 -11.78 2.23
CA LEU A 178 7.05 -10.82 3.25
C LEU A 178 5.90 -9.86 3.53
N TYR A 179 5.15 -10.14 4.57
CA TYR A 179 4.05 -9.26 4.97
C TYR A 179 4.56 -7.88 5.35
N PRO A 180 3.93 -6.81 4.83
CA PRO A 180 4.15 -5.45 5.33
C PRO A 180 3.76 -5.34 6.80
N GLY A 181 4.30 -4.32 7.47
CA GLY A 181 3.93 -3.99 8.84
C GLY A 181 2.98 -2.80 8.94
N VAL A 182 2.46 -2.57 10.12
CA VAL A 182 1.78 -1.33 10.50
C VAL A 182 2.73 -0.44 11.31
N ASN A 183 2.68 0.88 11.05
CA ASN A 183 3.47 1.84 11.83
C ASN A 183 2.88 1.97 13.24
N PRO A 184 3.68 1.95 14.32
CA PRO A 184 3.21 2.02 15.72
C PRO A 184 2.38 3.25 16.08
N ARG A 185 2.38 4.30 15.26
CA ARG A 185 1.49 5.46 15.42
C ARG A 185 0.01 5.09 15.24
N PHE A 186 -0.31 4.05 14.46
CA PHE A 186 -1.65 3.51 14.35
C PHE A 186 -1.92 2.60 15.54
N ARG A 187 -2.65 3.13 16.48
CA ARG A 187 -3.04 2.50 17.74
C ARG A 187 -4.35 3.09 18.25
N PRO A 188 -5.02 2.43 19.17
CA PRO A 188 -6.15 3.04 19.87
C PRO A 188 -5.69 4.34 20.56
N LEU A 189 -6.42 5.42 20.34
CA LEU A 189 -6.21 6.73 20.92
C LEU A 189 -7.40 7.12 21.79
N PRO A 190 -7.17 7.83 22.92
CA PRO A 190 -8.26 8.44 23.68
C PRO A 190 -9.06 9.45 22.85
N ALA A 191 -10.36 9.53 23.06
CA ALA A 191 -11.22 10.49 22.36
C ALA A 191 -10.71 11.94 22.51
N THR A 192 -10.15 12.28 23.68
CA THR A 192 -9.60 13.62 23.97
C THR A 192 -8.42 13.99 23.07
N GLU A 193 -7.65 13.02 22.57
CA GLU A 193 -6.56 13.27 21.60
C GLU A 193 -7.10 13.47 20.18
N CYS A 194 -8.26 12.90 19.85
CA CYS A 194 -8.82 12.90 18.50
C CYS A 194 -9.83 14.04 18.27
N GLU A 195 -10.58 14.50 19.29
CA GLU A 195 -11.63 15.52 19.14
C GLU A 195 -11.14 16.87 18.55
N PRO A 196 -9.95 17.40 18.86
CA PRO A 196 -9.43 18.58 18.18
C PRO A 196 -9.31 18.41 16.67
N LEU A 197 -8.93 17.21 16.22
CA LEU A 197 -8.82 16.89 14.80
C LEU A 197 -10.19 16.84 14.12
N ARG A 198 -11.24 16.38 14.84
CA ARG A 198 -12.61 16.40 14.32
C ARG A 198 -13.01 17.82 13.94
N ALA A 199 -12.76 18.78 14.81
CA ALA A 199 -13.07 20.20 14.54
C ALA A 199 -12.22 20.76 13.39
N GLN A 200 -10.91 20.46 13.40
CA GLN A 200 -9.97 20.93 12.37
C GLN A 200 -10.34 20.46 10.96
N LEU A 201 -10.71 19.18 10.81
CA LEU A 201 -11.10 18.59 9.53
C LEU A 201 -12.60 18.71 9.27
N GLY A 202 -13.37 19.23 10.22
CA GLY A 202 -14.83 19.36 10.18
C GLY A 202 -15.54 18.01 10.05
N LEU A 203 -15.04 16.96 10.70
CA LEU A 203 -15.60 15.60 10.62
C LEU A 203 -16.96 15.51 11.31
N PRO A 204 -17.92 14.78 10.75
CA PRO A 204 -19.20 14.51 11.41
C PRO A 204 -18.99 13.75 12.74
N LYS A 205 -20.00 13.83 13.64
CA LYS A 205 -19.96 13.05 14.89
C LYS A 205 -20.03 11.54 14.64
N SER A 206 -20.82 11.13 13.67
CA SER A 206 -20.99 9.73 13.29
C SER A 206 -20.66 9.56 11.80
N PHE A 207 -19.67 8.69 11.49
CA PHE A 207 -19.31 8.44 10.11
C PHE A 207 -18.65 7.09 9.87
N LEU A 208 -18.88 6.58 8.67
CA LEU A 208 -18.10 5.52 8.04
C LEU A 208 -16.90 6.16 7.34
N LEU A 209 -15.75 5.51 7.40
CA LEU A 209 -14.52 6.00 6.78
C LEU A 209 -14.08 5.09 5.65
N PHE A 210 -13.67 5.69 4.54
CA PHE A 210 -12.83 5.08 3.50
C PHE A 210 -11.53 5.88 3.37
N VAL A 211 -10.39 5.19 3.23
CA VAL A 211 -9.07 5.82 2.96
C VAL A 211 -8.42 5.16 1.76
N GLY A 212 -8.10 5.94 0.73
CA GLY A 212 -7.40 5.43 -0.45
C GLY A 212 -7.56 6.32 -1.68
N THR A 213 -6.76 6.08 -2.71
CA THR A 213 -6.92 6.77 -4.01
C THR A 213 -8.30 6.48 -4.59
N LEU A 214 -8.96 7.51 -5.11
CA LEU A 214 -10.25 7.38 -5.77
C LEU A 214 -10.03 6.79 -7.17
N GLU A 215 -10.27 5.49 -7.29
CA GLU A 215 -10.10 4.71 -8.51
C GLU A 215 -11.11 3.55 -8.58
N PRO A 216 -11.44 2.99 -9.76
CA PRO A 216 -12.49 1.97 -9.91
C PRO A 216 -12.27 0.72 -9.05
N ARG A 217 -11.03 0.27 -8.87
CA ARG A 217 -10.67 -0.90 -8.08
C ARG A 217 -11.14 -0.81 -6.62
N LYS A 218 -11.22 0.40 -6.08
CA LYS A 218 -11.67 0.68 -4.70
C LYS A 218 -13.18 0.54 -4.52
N ASN A 219 -13.95 0.40 -5.61
CA ASN A 219 -15.37 0.07 -5.61
C ASN A 219 -16.25 1.10 -4.87
N LEU A 220 -15.84 2.37 -4.92
CA LEU A 220 -16.53 3.46 -4.20
C LEU A 220 -17.95 3.71 -4.68
N VAL A 221 -18.23 3.52 -5.96
CA VAL A 221 -19.59 3.66 -6.51
C VAL A 221 -20.56 2.70 -5.81
N ARG A 222 -20.15 1.43 -5.63
CA ARG A 222 -20.97 0.44 -4.94
C ARG A 222 -21.03 0.70 -3.42
N LEU A 223 -19.95 1.19 -2.80
CA LEU A 223 -19.97 1.62 -1.40
C LEU A 223 -20.99 2.74 -1.17
N ILE A 224 -21.02 3.75 -2.05
CA ILE A 224 -21.97 4.88 -1.98
C ILE A 224 -23.42 4.36 -2.14
N ALA A 225 -23.64 3.44 -3.07
CA ALA A 225 -24.97 2.82 -3.25
C ALA A 225 -25.39 1.96 -2.04
N ALA A 226 -24.46 1.20 -1.43
CA ALA A 226 -24.72 0.44 -0.21
C ALA A 226 -25.01 1.38 0.98
N PHE A 227 -24.31 2.50 1.08
CA PHE A 227 -24.57 3.53 2.08
C PHE A 227 -25.95 4.17 1.89
N ALA A 228 -26.37 4.48 0.66
CA ALA A 228 -27.71 4.94 0.36
C ALA A 228 -28.78 3.94 0.82
N GLN A 229 -28.60 2.67 0.51
CA GLN A 229 -29.49 1.59 0.91
C GLN A 229 -29.59 1.46 2.43
N LEU A 230 -28.45 1.49 3.12
CA LEU A 230 -28.37 1.40 4.59
C LEU A 230 -29.14 2.54 5.27
N THR A 231 -29.11 3.74 4.70
CA THR A 231 -29.66 4.94 5.32
C THR A 231 -31.06 5.29 4.85
N ALA A 232 -31.59 4.64 3.82
CA ALA A 232 -32.93 4.88 3.26
C ALA A 232 -34.06 4.64 4.27
N GLY A 233 -33.90 3.68 5.18
CA GLY A 233 -34.93 3.33 6.19
C GLY A 233 -34.93 4.21 7.45
N GLY A 234 -34.09 5.28 7.50
CA GLY A 234 -33.99 6.17 8.66
C GLY A 234 -33.33 5.57 9.90
N ALA A 235 -32.79 4.35 9.82
CA ALA A 235 -32.14 3.67 10.94
C ALA A 235 -30.85 4.36 11.42
N TYR A 236 -30.22 5.16 10.56
CA TYR A 236 -28.96 5.87 10.83
C TYR A 236 -29.06 7.33 10.37
N PRO A 237 -29.89 8.19 11.01
CA PRO A 237 -30.18 9.53 10.53
C PRO A 237 -28.95 10.44 10.49
N ASP A 238 -28.03 10.29 11.44
CA ASP A 238 -26.86 11.15 11.58
C ASP A 238 -25.56 10.52 11.01
N LEU A 239 -25.64 9.34 10.40
CA LEU A 239 -24.47 8.67 9.85
C LEU A 239 -24.06 9.29 8.51
N HIS A 240 -22.79 9.60 8.37
CA HIS A 240 -22.18 10.11 7.17
C HIS A 240 -21.18 9.11 6.56
N LEU A 241 -20.83 9.29 5.30
CA LEU A 241 -19.72 8.60 4.66
C LEU A 241 -18.60 9.60 4.38
N VAL A 242 -17.43 9.38 4.98
CA VAL A 242 -16.22 10.20 4.79
C VAL A 242 -15.26 9.42 3.90
N ILE A 243 -14.87 10.02 2.78
CA ILE A 243 -13.96 9.45 1.78
C ILE A 243 -12.69 10.30 1.77
N ALA A 244 -11.59 9.74 2.26
CA ALA A 244 -10.29 10.38 2.32
C ALA A 244 -9.35 9.82 1.26
N GLY A 245 -8.80 10.69 0.38
CA GLY A 245 -7.83 10.29 -0.62
C GLY A 245 -7.78 11.18 -1.84
N ARG A 246 -6.70 11.06 -2.59
CA ARG A 246 -6.51 11.83 -3.83
C ARG A 246 -7.33 11.24 -4.97
N ARG A 247 -7.72 12.08 -5.91
CA ARG A 247 -8.30 11.64 -7.18
C ARG A 247 -7.25 10.89 -7.98
N GLY A 248 -7.59 9.66 -8.39
CA GLY A 248 -6.78 8.82 -9.25
C GLY A 248 -7.20 8.94 -10.72
N TRP A 249 -7.66 7.84 -11.29
CA TRP A 249 -8.17 7.77 -12.66
C TRP A 249 -9.60 7.22 -12.67
N LEU A 250 -10.42 7.61 -13.66
CA LEU A 250 -11.81 7.17 -13.81
C LEU A 250 -12.65 7.39 -12.52
N TYR A 251 -12.40 8.49 -11.84
CA TYR A 251 -13.04 8.80 -10.55
C TYR A 251 -14.37 9.58 -10.70
N GLU A 252 -14.69 10.04 -11.89
CA GLU A 252 -15.83 10.92 -12.17
C GLU A 252 -17.15 10.27 -11.76
N GLU A 253 -17.31 8.95 -12.02
CA GLU A 253 -18.50 8.20 -11.67
C GLU A 253 -18.74 8.11 -10.15
N ILE A 254 -17.69 8.28 -9.33
CA ILE A 254 -17.80 8.31 -7.87
C ILE A 254 -18.61 9.54 -7.43
N PHE A 255 -18.31 10.70 -8.01
CA PHE A 255 -19.03 11.95 -7.72
C PHE A 255 -20.45 11.92 -8.32
N ALA A 256 -20.59 11.44 -9.56
CA ALA A 256 -21.88 11.27 -10.20
C ALA A 256 -22.82 10.33 -9.40
N ALA A 257 -22.29 9.31 -8.74
CA ALA A 257 -23.07 8.43 -7.87
C ALA A 257 -23.62 9.16 -6.62
N VAL A 258 -22.85 10.05 -6.02
CA VAL A 258 -23.31 10.87 -4.88
C VAL A 258 -24.47 11.79 -5.29
N GLU A 259 -24.35 12.46 -6.43
CA GLU A 259 -25.39 13.36 -6.96
C GLU A 259 -26.66 12.58 -7.33
N ARG A 260 -26.52 11.49 -8.09
CA ARG A 260 -27.64 10.64 -8.54
C ARG A 260 -28.44 10.05 -7.38
N LEU A 261 -27.78 9.74 -6.27
CA LEU A 261 -28.42 9.17 -5.09
C LEU A 261 -28.85 10.21 -4.05
N GLY A 262 -28.69 11.50 -4.33
CA GLY A 262 -29.10 12.58 -3.44
C GLY A 262 -28.33 12.64 -2.10
N LEU A 263 -27.05 12.22 -2.10
CA LEU A 263 -26.25 12.07 -0.89
C LEU A 263 -25.25 13.21 -0.65
N ALA A 264 -25.40 14.36 -1.32
CA ALA A 264 -24.46 15.48 -1.23
C ALA A 264 -24.21 15.96 0.22
N GLU A 265 -25.24 15.97 1.06
CA GLU A 265 -25.14 16.38 2.46
C GLU A 265 -24.61 15.29 3.40
N ARG A 266 -24.53 14.03 2.93
CA ARG A 266 -24.18 12.87 3.74
C ARG A 266 -22.87 12.19 3.34
N VAL A 267 -22.32 12.50 2.17
CA VAL A 267 -21.02 12.02 1.69
C VAL A 267 -20.03 13.18 1.65
N ARG A 268 -18.96 13.06 2.40
CA ARG A 268 -17.92 14.07 2.49
C ARG A 268 -16.61 13.57 1.92
N PHE A 269 -16.05 14.29 0.98
CA PHE A 269 -14.71 14.05 0.46
C PHE A 269 -13.70 14.91 1.23
N LEU A 270 -12.71 14.21 1.82
CA LEU A 270 -11.53 14.85 2.41
C LEU A 270 -10.37 14.59 1.47
N ASP A 271 -9.98 15.45 0.63
CA ASP A 271 -8.84 15.21 -0.26
C ASP A 271 -7.68 14.42 0.42
N PHE A 272 -6.47 14.80 0.32
CA PHE A 272 -5.36 14.17 0.99
C PHE A 272 -5.32 14.52 2.49
N VAL A 273 -5.42 13.51 3.34
CA VAL A 273 -5.19 13.63 4.78
C VAL A 273 -3.71 13.36 5.08
N ASP A 274 -3.05 14.27 5.81
CA ASP A 274 -1.65 14.06 6.20
C ASP A 274 -1.50 12.80 7.04
N ASP A 275 -0.40 12.09 6.84
CA ASP A 275 -0.07 10.85 7.56
C ASP A 275 -0.09 11.01 9.09
N ALA A 276 0.18 12.22 9.61
CA ALA A 276 0.14 12.50 11.05
C ALA A 276 -1.30 12.51 11.60
N HIS A 277 -2.27 12.87 10.79
CA HIS A 277 -3.68 12.95 11.15
C HIS A 277 -4.44 11.63 10.96
N LEU A 278 -3.96 10.74 10.09
CA LEU A 278 -4.64 9.49 9.77
C LEU A 278 -5.00 8.64 10.99
N PRO A 279 -4.11 8.44 12.00
CA PRO A 279 -4.47 7.68 13.19
C PRO A 279 -5.70 8.24 13.91
N GLY A 280 -5.78 9.57 14.07
CA GLY A 280 -6.93 10.23 14.68
C GLY A 280 -8.21 10.06 13.87
N VAL A 281 -8.13 10.15 12.52
CA VAL A 281 -9.29 9.96 11.63
C VAL A 281 -9.83 8.54 11.72
N TYR A 282 -8.96 7.51 11.75
CA TYR A 282 -9.37 6.13 11.98
C TYR A 282 -10.07 5.97 13.34
N ASN A 283 -9.47 6.48 14.42
CA ASN A 283 -10.02 6.37 15.78
C ASN A 283 -11.39 7.08 15.96
N LEU A 284 -11.67 8.11 15.15
CA LEU A 284 -12.94 8.85 15.18
C LEU A 284 -14.07 8.17 14.39
N ALA A 285 -13.75 7.23 13.51
CA ALA A 285 -14.73 6.57 12.65
C ALA A 285 -15.52 5.48 13.40
N ASN A 286 -16.81 5.37 13.12
CA ASN A 286 -17.65 4.29 13.64
C ASN A 286 -17.31 2.95 13.01
N ALA A 287 -16.92 2.96 11.71
CA ALA A 287 -16.37 1.81 11.02
C ALA A 287 -15.54 2.27 9.81
N PHE A 288 -14.56 1.48 9.45
CA PHE A 288 -13.77 1.61 8.22
C PHE A 288 -14.32 0.63 7.19
N VAL A 289 -14.67 1.14 6.00
CA VAL A 289 -15.31 0.33 4.95
C VAL A 289 -14.44 0.32 3.70
N TYR A 290 -13.97 -0.88 3.32
CA TYR A 290 -13.00 -1.04 2.25
C TYR A 290 -13.35 -2.20 1.31
N PRO A 291 -14.41 -2.05 0.48
CA PRO A 291 -14.95 -3.13 -0.35
C PRO A 291 -14.21 -3.25 -1.69
N SER A 292 -12.88 -3.15 -1.68
CA SER A 292 -12.05 -3.20 -2.89
C SER A 292 -12.26 -4.49 -3.68
N LEU A 293 -12.24 -4.38 -5.00
CA LEU A 293 -12.37 -5.52 -5.91
C LEU A 293 -11.12 -6.41 -5.95
N TYR A 294 -9.99 -5.86 -5.59
CA TYR A 294 -8.70 -6.56 -5.52
C TYR A 294 -7.66 -5.71 -4.77
N GLU A 295 -6.83 -6.35 -3.93
CA GLU A 295 -5.69 -5.71 -3.24
C GLU A 295 -4.48 -6.64 -3.20
N GLY A 296 -3.28 -6.06 -3.24
CA GLY A 296 -2.05 -6.82 -3.01
C GLY A 296 -1.84 -7.16 -1.53
N PHE A 297 -2.22 -6.23 -0.63
CA PHE A 297 -2.19 -6.46 0.82
C PHE A 297 -3.36 -5.77 1.54
N GLY A 298 -3.45 -4.43 1.46
CA GLY A 298 -4.49 -3.68 2.15
C GLY A 298 -3.99 -2.94 3.40
N LEU A 299 -2.90 -2.18 3.26
CA LEU A 299 -2.36 -1.36 4.37
C LEU A 299 -3.41 -0.50 5.08
N PRO A 300 -4.38 0.17 4.40
CA PRO A 300 -5.42 0.93 5.09
C PRO A 300 -6.31 0.07 5.99
N VAL A 301 -6.58 -1.18 5.60
CA VAL A 301 -7.32 -2.14 6.43
C VAL A 301 -6.53 -2.49 7.68
N LEU A 302 -5.24 -2.77 7.53
CA LEU A 302 -4.35 -3.05 8.66
C LEU A 302 -4.22 -1.86 9.62
N GLU A 303 -4.18 -0.64 9.09
CA GLU A 303 -4.14 0.61 9.87
C GLU A 303 -5.43 0.81 10.69
N ALA A 304 -6.59 0.56 10.07
CA ALA A 304 -7.87 0.62 10.75
C ALA A 304 -7.95 -0.40 11.89
N LEU A 305 -7.54 -1.65 11.64
CA LEU A 305 -7.46 -2.69 12.68
C LEU A 305 -6.56 -2.28 13.84
N ALA A 306 -5.37 -1.74 13.53
CA ALA A 306 -4.41 -1.30 14.54
C ALA A 306 -4.97 -0.16 15.42
N CYS A 307 -5.78 0.73 14.83
CA CYS A 307 -6.48 1.79 15.57
C CYS A 307 -7.68 1.27 16.39
N GLY A 308 -8.07 0.00 16.26
CA GLY A 308 -9.27 -0.54 16.86
C GLY A 308 -10.55 -0.04 16.19
N THR A 309 -10.48 0.44 14.96
CA THR A 309 -11.66 0.81 14.18
C THR A 309 -12.33 -0.45 13.64
N PRO A 310 -13.65 -0.68 13.85
CA PRO A 310 -14.36 -1.79 13.24
C PRO A 310 -14.20 -1.78 11.72
N VAL A 311 -13.86 -2.93 11.13
CA VAL A 311 -13.55 -3.03 9.69
C VAL A 311 -14.61 -3.84 8.96
N VAL A 312 -15.06 -3.31 7.82
CA VAL A 312 -15.80 -4.04 6.78
C VAL A 312 -14.95 -4.07 5.52
N THR A 313 -14.60 -5.24 5.05
CA THR A 313 -13.76 -5.35 3.84
C THR A 313 -14.19 -6.51 2.95
N ALA A 314 -13.64 -6.57 1.75
CA ALA A 314 -14.02 -7.58 0.76
C ALA A 314 -13.45 -8.97 1.11
N SER A 315 -14.21 -10.03 0.77
CA SER A 315 -13.81 -11.43 0.92
C SER A 315 -12.94 -11.93 -0.24
N VAL A 316 -12.12 -11.07 -0.84
CA VAL A 316 -11.31 -11.38 -2.03
C VAL A 316 -9.86 -10.98 -1.84
N SER A 317 -8.99 -11.56 -2.68
CA SER A 317 -7.54 -11.30 -2.72
C SER A 317 -6.86 -11.47 -1.36
N SER A 318 -6.00 -10.54 -0.97
CA SER A 318 -5.25 -10.55 0.30
C SER A 318 -6.07 -10.16 1.54
N LEU A 319 -7.25 -9.56 1.37
CA LEU A 319 -7.99 -8.95 2.48
C LEU A 319 -8.39 -9.96 3.57
N PRO A 320 -8.87 -11.19 3.24
CA PRO A 320 -9.18 -12.20 4.26
C PRO A 320 -7.96 -12.61 5.11
N GLU A 321 -6.77 -12.74 4.50
CA GLU A 321 -5.55 -13.11 5.26
C GLU A 321 -5.06 -11.99 6.17
N VAL A 322 -5.32 -10.72 5.81
CA VAL A 322 -4.97 -9.56 6.64
C VAL A 322 -5.88 -9.46 7.85
N VAL A 323 -7.18 -9.65 7.67
CA VAL A 323 -8.15 -9.36 8.74
C VAL A 323 -8.45 -10.56 9.65
N GLY A 324 -8.28 -11.80 9.16
CA GLY A 324 -8.71 -12.99 9.90
C GLY A 324 -10.17 -12.84 10.37
N ASP A 325 -10.42 -13.09 11.65
CA ASP A 325 -11.75 -12.97 12.26
C ASP A 325 -12.03 -11.58 12.87
N ALA A 326 -11.11 -10.62 12.72
CA ALA A 326 -11.19 -9.30 13.33
C ALA A 326 -11.99 -8.27 12.51
N ALA A 327 -12.66 -8.70 11.44
CA ALA A 327 -13.44 -7.82 10.57
C ALA A 327 -14.70 -8.53 10.02
N VAL A 328 -15.57 -7.74 9.42
CA VAL A 328 -16.69 -8.26 8.64
C VAL A 328 -16.26 -8.39 7.18
N LEU A 329 -16.28 -9.62 6.67
CA LEU A 329 -16.02 -9.91 5.26
C LEU A 329 -17.32 -9.89 4.46
N VAL A 330 -17.30 -9.23 3.28
CA VAL A 330 -18.45 -9.09 2.38
C VAL A 330 -18.07 -9.42 0.94
N ASP A 331 -19.03 -9.85 0.13
CA ASP A 331 -18.85 -9.91 -1.30
C ASP A 331 -18.80 -8.47 -1.85
N PRO A 332 -17.68 -8.05 -2.47
CA PRO A 332 -17.56 -6.69 -3.01
C PRO A 332 -18.46 -6.44 -4.23
N LEU A 333 -19.02 -7.47 -4.84
CA LEU A 333 -19.92 -7.35 -5.98
C LEU A 333 -21.40 -7.23 -5.57
N ASP A 334 -21.72 -7.53 -4.32
CA ASP A 334 -23.08 -7.47 -3.77
C ASP A 334 -23.26 -6.21 -2.90
N GLN A 335 -24.06 -5.27 -3.39
CA GLN A 335 -24.39 -4.03 -2.68
C GLN A 335 -25.11 -4.30 -1.35
N ALA A 336 -26.03 -5.26 -1.33
CA ALA A 336 -26.79 -5.59 -0.13
C ALA A 336 -25.89 -6.27 0.92
N ALA A 337 -24.95 -7.10 0.50
CA ALA A 337 -23.93 -7.67 1.37
C ALA A 337 -23.05 -6.58 2.01
N ILE A 338 -22.66 -5.55 1.26
CA ILE A 338 -21.90 -4.42 1.80
C ILE A 338 -22.75 -3.65 2.82
N ALA A 339 -24.01 -3.33 2.49
CA ALA A 339 -24.91 -2.60 3.42
C ALA A 339 -25.16 -3.39 4.71
N SER A 340 -25.46 -4.69 4.61
CA SER A 340 -25.66 -5.55 5.77
C SER A 340 -24.37 -5.76 6.58
N GLY A 341 -23.23 -5.85 5.91
CA GLY A 341 -21.90 -5.91 6.54
C GLY A 341 -21.60 -4.67 7.37
N ILE A 342 -21.96 -3.48 6.86
CA ILE A 342 -21.82 -2.22 7.61
C ILE A 342 -22.73 -2.23 8.84
N ALA A 343 -24.02 -2.59 8.68
CA ALA A 343 -24.94 -2.68 9.80
C ALA A 343 -24.43 -3.65 10.89
N ARG A 344 -23.91 -4.80 10.47
CA ARG A 344 -23.31 -5.79 11.37
C ARG A 344 -22.09 -5.22 12.10
N ALA A 345 -21.19 -4.53 11.40
CA ALA A 345 -19.99 -3.94 12.01
C ALA A 345 -20.35 -2.86 13.05
N LEU A 346 -21.39 -2.06 12.78
CA LEU A 346 -21.90 -1.08 13.72
C LEU A 346 -22.53 -1.76 14.95
N GLY A 347 -23.26 -2.87 14.78
CA GLY A 347 -23.85 -3.65 15.87
C GLY A 347 -22.82 -4.44 16.70
N GLU A 348 -21.74 -4.90 16.09
CA GLU A 348 -20.65 -5.64 16.75
C GLU A 348 -19.45 -4.75 17.12
N HIS A 349 -19.68 -3.44 17.24
CA HIS A 349 -18.63 -2.42 17.39
C HIS A 349 -17.58 -2.77 18.45
N GLU A 350 -18.00 -3.10 19.69
CA GLU A 350 -17.07 -3.38 20.78
C GLU A 350 -16.22 -4.64 20.54
N ARG A 351 -16.84 -5.69 19.99
CA ARG A 351 -16.13 -6.93 19.66
C ARG A 351 -15.02 -6.67 18.60
N LEU A 352 -15.38 -5.99 17.52
CA LEU A 352 -14.45 -5.69 16.44
C LEU A 352 -13.37 -4.72 16.88
N ARG A 353 -13.72 -3.72 17.69
CA ARG A 353 -12.78 -2.76 18.28
C ARG A 353 -11.71 -3.46 19.13
N ALA A 354 -12.09 -4.46 19.92
CA ALA A 354 -11.16 -5.22 20.75
C ALA A 354 -10.30 -6.20 19.93
N ALA A 355 -10.85 -6.82 18.89
CA ALA A 355 -10.16 -7.83 18.07
C ALA A 355 -9.12 -7.23 17.11
N GLY A 356 -9.39 -6.04 16.57
CA GLY A 356 -8.56 -5.41 15.54
C GLY A 356 -7.09 -5.25 15.93
N PRO A 357 -6.74 -4.62 17.06
CA PRO A 357 -5.35 -4.41 17.45
C PRO A 357 -4.56 -5.72 17.65
N SER A 358 -5.20 -6.76 18.19
CA SER A 358 -4.57 -8.08 18.35
C SER A 358 -4.24 -8.72 17.00
N GLN A 359 -5.15 -8.62 16.02
CA GLN A 359 -4.90 -9.10 14.66
C GLN A 359 -3.78 -8.31 13.99
N ALA A 360 -3.77 -6.97 14.15
CA ALA A 360 -2.77 -6.10 13.54
C ALA A 360 -1.34 -6.35 14.06
N GLN A 361 -1.18 -6.80 15.31
CA GLN A 361 0.14 -7.13 15.89
C GLN A 361 0.87 -8.26 15.17
N ARG A 362 0.17 -9.09 14.38
CA ARG A 362 0.78 -10.13 13.55
C ARG A 362 1.62 -9.55 12.40
N PHE A 363 1.45 -8.27 12.08
CA PHE A 363 2.05 -7.58 10.96
C PHE A 363 2.90 -6.41 11.45
N SER A 364 4.21 -6.62 11.59
CA SER A 364 5.11 -5.59 12.05
C SER A 364 6.24 -5.33 11.07
N TRP A 365 6.65 -4.07 10.94
CA TRP A 365 7.83 -3.73 10.16
C TRP A 365 9.09 -4.37 10.71
N ASP A 366 9.12 -4.66 12.00
CA ASP A 366 10.20 -5.39 12.65
C ASP A 366 10.36 -6.82 12.15
N SER A 367 9.25 -7.55 12.03
CA SER A 367 9.23 -8.90 11.46
C SER A 367 9.57 -8.87 9.97
N ALA A 368 9.02 -7.90 9.24
CA ALA A 368 9.32 -7.70 7.82
C ALA A 368 10.82 -7.42 7.60
N ALA A 369 11.42 -6.55 8.42
CA ALA A 369 12.84 -6.24 8.34
C ALA A 369 13.74 -7.44 8.62
N ALA A 370 13.43 -8.25 9.63
CA ALA A 370 14.15 -9.49 9.92
C ALA A 370 14.06 -10.47 8.75
N GLY A 371 12.85 -10.71 8.23
CA GLY A 371 12.65 -11.58 7.07
C GLY A 371 13.37 -11.08 5.81
N LEU A 372 13.40 -9.76 5.56
CA LEU A 372 14.13 -9.19 4.42
C LEU A 372 15.64 -9.41 4.53
N ILE A 373 16.23 -9.27 5.73
CA ILE A 373 17.65 -9.54 5.96
C ILE A 373 17.96 -11.00 5.66
N ASP A 374 17.12 -11.96 6.09
CA ASP A 374 17.29 -13.37 5.83
C ASP A 374 17.17 -13.70 4.34
N ILE A 375 16.27 -13.04 3.63
CA ILE A 375 16.15 -13.14 2.16
C ILE A 375 17.43 -12.62 1.48
N TYR A 376 17.99 -11.49 1.91
CA TYR A 376 19.25 -11.00 1.37
C TYR A 376 20.40 -11.97 1.59
N ARG A 377 20.51 -12.57 2.79
CA ARG A 377 21.53 -13.58 3.11
C ARG A 377 21.37 -14.84 2.27
N THR A 378 20.14 -15.33 2.13
CA THR A 378 19.81 -16.47 1.26
C THR A 378 20.20 -16.19 -0.18
N LEU A 379 19.89 -14.99 -0.67
CA LEU A 379 20.18 -14.59 -2.05
C LEU A 379 21.69 -14.47 -2.29
N ALA A 380 22.48 -14.11 -1.28
CA ALA A 380 23.93 -13.98 -1.39
C ALA A 380 24.68 -15.31 -1.38
N SER A 381 24.06 -16.39 -0.88
CA SER A 381 24.67 -17.71 -0.83
C SER A 381 24.94 -18.24 -2.26
N PRO A 382 26.05 -18.93 -2.51
CA PRO A 382 26.29 -19.57 -3.81
C PRO A 382 25.11 -20.48 -4.18
N ARG A 383 24.80 -20.56 -5.49
CA ARG A 383 23.87 -21.61 -5.96
C ARG A 383 24.48 -22.96 -5.66
N ALA A 384 23.78 -23.79 -4.89
CA ALA A 384 24.16 -25.20 -4.70
C ALA A 384 24.13 -25.96 -6.02
#